data_9105649aa8e5ad393e13bc555bb0d8fb
#
_entry.id   9105649aa8e5ad393e13bc555bb0d8fb
#
_cell.length_a   1.000
_cell.length_b   1.000
_cell.length_c   1.000
_cell.angle_alpha   90.00
_cell.angle_beta   90.00
_cell.angle_gamma   90.00
#
_symmetry.space_group_name_H-M   'P 1'
#
loop_
_entity.id
_entity.type
_entity.pdbx_description
1 polymer ?
#
loop_
_entity_poly.entity_id
_entity_poly.type
_entity_poly.pdbx_seq_one_letter_code
_entity_poly.pdbx_strand_id
1 'polypeptide(L)'
;ACGKILLSELSQQLLSDILDTYTFNKLTSHTIESKESFLTALTQVREKGYALDEHESQEEGFCIAVPIRASDGEIIAALSFSGFIGQKTVNEIDYYVNLLNNASREITGRLFY
;
A
#
# COMPACT_ATOMS: atom_id res chain seq x y z
N ALA A 1 4.60 -1.10 -0.59
CA ALA A 1 3.27 -0.44 -0.58
C ALA A 1 2.16 -1.37 -1.07
N CYS A 2 2.40 -2.16 -2.11
CA CYS A 2 1.39 -3.11 -2.60
C CYS A 2 0.95 -4.11 -1.53
N GLY A 3 1.89 -4.61 -0.72
CA GLY A 3 1.55 -5.52 0.38
C GLY A 3 0.60 -4.89 1.38
N LYS A 4 0.80 -3.62 1.70
CA LYS A 4 -0.11 -2.89 2.60
C LYS A 4 -1.52 -2.80 2.00
N ILE A 5 -1.63 -2.54 0.70
CA ILE A 5 -2.92 -2.50 0.00
C ILE A 5 -3.62 -3.86 0.10
N LEU A 6 -2.92 -4.93 -0.27
CA LEU A 6 -3.52 -6.27 -0.33
C LEU A 6 -3.97 -6.78 1.04
N LEU A 7 -3.28 -6.37 2.10
CA LEU A 7 -3.61 -6.80 3.47
C LEU A 7 -4.61 -5.86 4.15
N SER A 8 -4.83 -4.66 3.63
CA SER A 8 -5.53 -3.58 4.34
C SER A 8 -7.00 -3.89 4.67
N GLU A 9 -7.66 -4.72 3.85
CA GLU A 9 -9.09 -5.03 4.03
C GLU A 9 -9.34 -6.48 4.44
N LEU A 10 -8.31 -7.23 4.83
CA LEU A 10 -8.49 -8.56 5.39
C LEU A 10 -9.16 -8.49 6.77
N SER A 11 -9.85 -9.57 7.15
CA SER A 11 -10.42 -9.67 8.49
C SER A 11 -9.34 -9.58 9.56
N GLN A 12 -9.69 -9.10 10.74
CA GLN A 12 -8.74 -8.98 11.84
C GLN A 12 -8.16 -10.34 12.25
N GLN A 13 -8.96 -11.37 12.21
CA GLN A 13 -8.48 -12.72 12.54
C GLN A 13 -7.43 -13.20 11.54
N LEU A 14 -7.71 -13.04 10.24
CA LEU A 14 -6.77 -13.45 9.19
C LEU A 14 -5.48 -12.65 9.24
N LEU A 15 -5.57 -11.33 9.44
CA LEU A 15 -4.40 -10.48 9.62
C LEU A 15 -3.56 -10.91 10.81
N SER A 16 -4.20 -11.19 11.95
CA SER A 16 -3.52 -11.63 13.16
C SER A 16 -2.77 -12.93 12.90
N ASP A 17 -3.41 -13.90 12.25
CA ASP A 17 -2.80 -15.20 11.95
C ASP A 17 -1.58 -15.04 11.05
N ILE A 18 -1.67 -14.19 10.03
CA ILE A 18 -0.56 -13.92 9.10
C ILE A 18 0.59 -13.22 9.84
N LEU A 19 0.29 -12.18 10.60
CA LEU A 19 1.32 -11.35 11.23
C LEU A 19 1.98 -12.04 12.43
N ASP A 20 1.29 -12.96 13.10
CA ASP A 20 1.87 -13.71 14.22
C ASP A 20 2.99 -14.65 13.76
N THR A 21 2.96 -15.08 12.51
CA THR A 21 4.00 -15.95 11.92
C THR A 21 5.02 -15.21 11.09
N TYR A 22 4.82 -13.92 10.82
CA TYR A 22 5.70 -13.14 9.96
C TYR A 22 6.91 -12.61 10.74
N THR A 23 8.08 -12.70 10.12
CA THR A 23 9.31 -12.15 10.67
C THR A 23 9.57 -10.76 10.07
N PHE A 24 9.58 -9.74 10.92
CA PHE A 24 9.83 -8.36 10.50
C PHE A 24 11.33 -8.10 10.47
N ASN A 25 11.97 -8.31 9.32
CA ASN A 25 13.39 -8.05 9.13
C ASN A 25 13.62 -6.57 8.83
N LYS A 26 14.56 -5.96 9.54
CA LYS A 26 14.91 -4.56 9.31
C LYS A 26 15.78 -4.44 8.06
N LEU A 27 15.27 -3.75 7.04
CA LEU A 27 15.99 -3.50 5.80
C LEU A 27 16.60 -2.09 5.75
N THR A 28 15.94 -1.12 6.40
CA THR A 28 16.40 0.27 6.51
C THR A 28 16.08 0.79 7.90
N SER A 29 16.51 2.03 8.21
CA SER A 29 16.11 2.69 9.46
C SER A 29 14.62 2.98 9.54
N HIS A 30 13.89 2.90 8.43
CA HIS A 30 12.46 3.21 8.33
C HIS A 30 11.58 1.96 8.21
N THR A 31 12.16 0.76 8.19
CA THR A 31 11.40 -0.49 8.07
C THR A 31 10.44 -0.67 9.26
N ILE A 32 9.21 -1.08 8.97
CA ILE A 32 8.24 -1.45 10.00
C ILE A 32 8.70 -2.77 10.62
N GLU A 33 8.95 -2.77 11.93
CA GLU A 33 9.54 -3.90 12.63
C GLU A 33 8.58 -4.63 13.57
N SER A 34 7.35 -4.15 13.73
CA SER A 34 6.41 -4.76 14.67
C SER A 34 5.01 -4.91 14.08
N LYS A 35 4.28 -5.91 14.61
CA LYS A 35 2.89 -6.14 14.27
C LYS A 35 2.02 -4.91 14.54
N GLU A 36 2.22 -4.27 15.70
CA GLU A 36 1.43 -3.09 16.10
C GLU A 36 1.63 -1.93 15.13
N SER A 37 2.87 -1.63 14.78
CA SER A 37 3.19 -0.57 13.83
C SER A 37 2.61 -0.87 12.44
N PHE A 38 2.66 -2.14 12.03
CA PHE A 38 2.10 -2.55 10.74
C PHE A 38 0.58 -2.41 10.73
N LEU A 39 -0.10 -2.80 11.80
CA LEU A 39 -1.56 -2.65 11.90
C LEU A 39 -1.98 -1.18 11.88
N THR A 40 -1.21 -0.29 12.53
CA THR A 40 -1.42 1.15 12.46
C THR A 40 -1.28 1.65 11.02
N ALA A 41 -0.27 1.19 10.30
CA ALA A 41 -0.07 1.55 8.90
C ALA A 41 -1.25 1.10 8.02
N LEU A 42 -1.78 -0.10 8.25
CA LEU A 42 -2.94 -0.60 7.51
C LEU A 42 -4.20 0.22 7.80
N THR A 43 -4.38 0.70 9.02
CA THR A 43 -5.49 1.59 9.36
C THR A 43 -5.39 2.88 8.56
N GLN A 44 -4.21 3.46 8.45
CA GLN A 44 -3.98 4.65 7.64
C GLN A 44 -4.28 4.41 6.16
N VAL A 45 -3.91 3.24 5.64
CA VAL A 45 -4.22 2.87 4.25
C VAL A 45 -5.72 2.85 4.02
N ARG A 46 -6.49 2.25 4.93
CA ARG A 46 -7.95 2.22 4.82
C ARG A 46 -8.57 3.62 4.84
N GLU A 47 -8.05 4.50 5.68
CA GLU A 47 -8.55 5.87 5.81
C GLU A 47 -8.21 6.72 4.58
N LYS A 48 -7.02 6.59 4.04
CA LYS A 48 -6.53 7.41 2.94
C LYS A 48 -6.87 6.86 1.56
N GLY A 49 -7.03 5.54 1.43
CA GLY A 49 -7.28 4.89 0.16
C GLY A 49 -6.03 4.62 -0.68
N TYR A 50 -4.84 4.83 -0.14
CA TYR A 50 -3.57 4.51 -0.77
C TYR A 50 -2.54 4.14 0.28
N ALA A 51 -1.45 3.49 -0.16
CA ALA A 51 -0.35 3.10 0.71
C ALA A 51 0.95 3.78 0.28
N LEU A 52 1.78 4.09 1.27
CA LEU A 52 3.12 4.65 1.06
C LEU A 52 4.17 3.70 1.60
N ASP A 53 5.29 3.62 0.87
CA ASP A 53 6.54 3.05 1.37
C ASP A 53 7.58 4.16 1.23
N GLU A 54 7.90 4.81 2.34
CA GLU A 54 8.92 5.87 2.39
C GLU A 54 10.18 5.31 3.03
N HIS A 55 11.10 4.82 2.18
CA HIS A 55 12.41 4.33 2.62
C HIS A 55 12.36 3.05 3.48
N GLU A 56 11.25 2.30 3.48
CA GLU A 56 11.07 1.11 4.34
C GLU A 56 11.86 -0.10 3.82
N SER A 57 11.95 -0.25 2.50
CA SER A 57 12.67 -1.36 1.86
C SER A 57 14.08 -0.97 1.44
N GLN A 58 14.28 0.28 1.03
CA GLN A 58 15.57 0.86 0.63
C GLN A 58 15.65 2.28 1.15
N GLU A 59 16.83 2.71 1.61
CA GLU A 59 17.02 4.02 2.24
C GLU A 59 16.58 5.19 1.33
N GLU A 60 16.75 5.06 0.01
CA GLU A 60 16.36 6.08 -0.97
C GLU A 60 15.10 5.69 -1.72
N GLY A 61 14.46 4.59 -1.32
CA GLY A 61 13.30 4.04 -1.99
C GLY A 61 12.00 4.73 -1.62
N PHE A 62 11.12 4.82 -2.60
CA PHE A 62 9.81 5.45 -2.46
C PHE A 62 8.81 4.68 -3.31
N CYS A 63 7.63 4.40 -2.76
CA CYS A 63 6.59 3.70 -3.49
C CYS A 63 5.20 4.17 -3.03
N ILE A 64 4.30 4.39 -3.98
CA ILE A 64 2.89 4.65 -3.71
C ILE A 64 2.08 3.53 -4.37
N ALA A 65 1.08 3.01 -3.68
CA ALA A 65 0.19 1.99 -4.23
C ALA A 65 -1.27 2.34 -3.98
N VAL A 66 -2.12 1.93 -4.93
CA VAL A 66 -3.57 2.05 -4.81
C VAL A 66 -4.19 0.68 -5.10
N PRO A 67 -5.41 0.40 -4.58
CA PRO A 67 -6.08 -0.86 -4.86
C PRO A 67 -6.64 -0.89 -6.28
N ILE A 68 -6.68 -2.09 -6.86
CA ILE A 68 -7.49 -2.40 -8.04
C ILE A 68 -8.63 -3.27 -7.54
N ARG A 69 -9.88 -2.80 -7.76
CA ARG A 69 -11.06 -3.45 -7.22
C ARG A 69 -11.87 -4.13 -8.32
N ALA A 70 -12.46 -5.27 -7.96
CA ALA A 70 -13.47 -5.91 -8.80
C ALA A 70 -14.79 -5.12 -8.74
N SER A 71 -15.77 -5.52 -9.56
CA SER A 71 -17.07 -4.85 -9.63
C SER A 71 -17.84 -4.90 -8.32
N ASP A 72 -17.56 -5.88 -7.45
CA ASP A 72 -18.15 -5.99 -6.11
C ASP A 72 -17.44 -5.16 -5.05
N GLY A 73 -16.38 -4.45 -5.42
CA GLY A 73 -15.59 -3.63 -4.52
C GLY A 73 -14.44 -4.35 -3.84
N GLU A 74 -14.28 -5.65 -4.04
CA GLU A 74 -13.19 -6.41 -3.44
C GLU A 74 -11.85 -6.05 -4.07
N ILE A 75 -10.80 -5.94 -3.27
CA ILE A 75 -9.44 -5.71 -3.76
C ILE A 75 -8.90 -7.00 -4.36
N ILE A 76 -8.60 -6.97 -5.65
CA ILE A 76 -8.05 -8.13 -6.38
C ILE A 76 -6.58 -7.96 -6.73
N ALA A 77 -6.06 -6.74 -6.69
CA ALA A 77 -4.67 -6.44 -7.03
C ALA A 77 -4.30 -5.07 -6.48
N ALA A 78 -3.04 -4.71 -6.63
CA ALA A 78 -2.56 -3.37 -6.30
C ALA A 78 -1.73 -2.82 -7.46
N LEU A 79 -1.80 -1.52 -7.68
CA LEU A 79 -1.02 -0.82 -8.69
C LEU A 79 -0.09 0.15 -7.98
N SER A 80 1.19 0.14 -8.33
CA SER A 80 2.17 0.97 -7.65
C SER A 80 3.04 1.77 -8.61
N PHE A 81 3.59 2.86 -8.06
CA PHE A 81 4.63 3.67 -8.67
C PHE A 81 5.81 3.69 -7.70
N SER A 82 7.02 3.35 -8.19
CA SER A 82 8.23 3.28 -7.37
C SER A 82 9.32 4.17 -7.92
N GLY A 83 10.17 4.68 -7.03
CA GLY A 83 11.30 5.51 -7.41
C GLY A 83 12.36 5.57 -6.32
N PHE A 84 13.49 6.22 -6.63
CA PHE A 84 14.61 6.41 -5.72
C PHE A 84 14.84 7.88 -5.37
N ILE A 85 13.82 8.70 -5.51
CA ILE A 85 13.88 10.13 -5.20
C ILE A 85 13.53 10.33 -3.74
N GLY A 86 14.19 11.26 -3.05
CA GLY A 86 13.94 11.54 -1.63
C GLY A 86 12.49 11.85 -1.29
N GLN A 87 12.24 12.28 -0.05
CA GLN A 87 10.88 12.49 0.45
C GLN A 87 10.05 13.37 -0.47
N LYS A 88 8.80 12.95 -0.69
CA LYS A 88 7.85 13.69 -1.50
C LYS A 88 7.00 14.62 -0.64
N THR A 89 6.67 15.78 -1.17
CA THR A 89 5.70 16.67 -0.53
C THR A 89 4.29 16.08 -0.65
N VAL A 90 3.37 16.57 0.20
CA VAL A 90 1.97 16.16 0.15
C VAL A 90 1.37 16.39 -1.25
N ASN A 91 1.69 17.51 -1.88
CA ASN A 91 1.18 17.83 -3.21
C ASN A 91 1.68 16.85 -4.28
N GLU A 92 2.94 16.43 -4.20
CA GLU A 92 3.51 15.45 -5.11
C GLU A 92 2.86 14.07 -4.91
N ILE A 93 2.65 13.69 -3.65
CA ILE A 93 1.98 12.43 -3.31
C ILE A 93 0.56 12.42 -3.88
N ASP A 94 -0.21 13.49 -3.69
CA ASP A 94 -1.57 13.60 -4.19
C ASP A 94 -1.61 13.53 -5.73
N TYR A 95 -0.65 14.14 -6.40
CA TYR A 95 -0.54 14.07 -7.85
C TYR A 95 -0.37 12.60 -8.32
N TYR A 96 0.55 11.87 -7.72
CA TYR A 96 0.79 10.48 -8.09
C TYR A 96 -0.39 9.57 -7.71
N VAL A 97 -1.02 9.80 -6.58
CA VAL A 97 -2.21 9.05 -6.15
C VAL A 97 -3.34 9.24 -7.16
N ASN A 98 -3.56 10.45 -7.65
CA ASN A 98 -4.59 10.73 -8.65
C ASN A 98 -4.30 10.02 -9.97
N LEU A 99 -3.05 10.01 -10.43
CA LEU A 99 -2.66 9.27 -11.62
C LEU A 99 -2.92 7.77 -11.46
N LEU A 100 -2.53 7.21 -10.33
CA LEU A 100 -2.71 5.79 -10.04
C LEU A 100 -4.19 5.42 -9.94
N ASN A 101 -5.00 6.25 -9.29
CA ASN A 101 -6.44 6.00 -9.18
C ASN A 101 -7.12 6.04 -10.55
N ASN A 102 -6.73 6.95 -11.43
CA ASN A 102 -7.26 6.99 -12.79
C ASN A 102 -6.90 5.72 -13.56
N ALA A 103 -5.65 5.28 -13.47
CA ALA A 103 -5.19 4.04 -14.10
C ALA A 103 -5.92 2.82 -13.52
N SER A 104 -6.11 2.77 -12.20
CA SER A 104 -6.83 1.68 -11.53
C SER A 104 -8.27 1.57 -12.03
N ARG A 105 -8.97 2.70 -12.14
CA ARG A 105 -10.34 2.72 -12.67
C ARG A 105 -10.41 2.26 -14.12
N GLU A 106 -9.44 2.64 -14.93
CA GLU A 106 -9.37 2.19 -16.32
C GLU A 106 -9.14 0.68 -16.40
N ILE A 107 -8.24 0.14 -15.58
CA ILE A 107 -8.00 -1.31 -15.54
C ILE A 107 -9.27 -2.05 -15.13
N THR A 108 -9.96 -1.62 -14.09
CA THR A 108 -11.23 -2.21 -13.65
C THR A 108 -12.26 -2.18 -14.77
N GLY A 109 -12.38 -1.05 -15.46
CA GLY A 109 -13.31 -0.92 -16.58
C GLY A 109 -13.04 -1.89 -17.72
N ARG A 110 -11.77 -2.14 -18.04
CA ARG A 110 -11.38 -3.07 -19.10
C ARG A 110 -11.56 -4.53 -18.71
N LEU A 111 -11.42 -4.85 -17.41
CA LEU A 111 -11.54 -6.23 -16.93
C LEU A 111 -13.00 -6.67 -16.71
N PHE A 112 -13.86 -5.76 -16.28
CA PHE A 112 -15.21 -6.10 -15.79
C PHE A 112 -16.35 -5.42 -16.54
N TYR A 113 -16.05 -4.52 -17.47
CA TYR A 113 -17.10 -3.77 -18.20
C TYR A 113 -16.83 -3.74 -19.73
#